data_dea6049c05f84bd08280d2c86c6ebbc2
#
_entry.id   dea6049c05f84bd08280d2c86c6ebbc2
#
_cell.length_a   1.000
_cell.length_b   1.000
_cell.length_c   1.000
_cell.angle_alpha   90.00
_cell.angle_beta   90.00
_cell.angle_gamma   90.00
#
_symmetry.space_group_name_H-M   'P 1'
#
loop_
_entity.id
_entity.type
_entity.pdbx_description
1 polymer ?
#
loop_
_entity_poly.entity_id
_entity_poly.type
_entity_poly.pdbx_seq_one_letter_code
_entity_poly.pdbx_strand_id
1 'polypeptide(L)'
;VNLFRLDTSILPATSASSALADTVEAEWKAAHPDGSVTRRHLGSDPIPADAWSLATRSRFLPEEQITSAHRDALALADELAAELQAADAVLLAVPLYNYGVSQHFKAWIDMIVHTTGNAGPALKGVPTVLVTVRGGGYGPGTPREGWDHSTPFLTRVLADMWQADLTLVERELTLAGIKPEMDEFRELAADLHTRAQEAAQQAGRALATR
;
A
#
# COMPACT_ATOMS: atom_id res chain seq x y z
N VAL A 1 -15.22 -14.46 -2.86
CA VAL A 1 -14.23 -13.73 -2.04
C VAL A 1 -13.37 -12.91 -2.97
N ASN A 2 -13.14 -11.64 -2.62
CA ASN A 2 -12.35 -10.71 -3.43
C ASN A 2 -11.16 -10.16 -2.63
N LEU A 3 -9.95 -10.33 -3.15
CA LEU A 3 -8.74 -9.68 -2.67
C LEU A 3 -8.54 -8.37 -3.44
N PHE A 4 -8.49 -7.23 -2.74
CA PHE A 4 -8.00 -5.99 -3.33
C PHE A 4 -6.49 -5.89 -3.15
N ARG A 5 -5.74 -5.75 -4.25
CA ARG A 5 -4.29 -5.55 -4.24
C ARG A 5 -3.91 -4.19 -4.83
N LEU A 6 -3.14 -3.43 -4.05
CA LEU A 6 -2.59 -2.13 -4.46
C LEU A 6 -1.07 -2.16 -4.43
N ASP A 7 -0.44 -1.87 -5.57
CA ASP A 7 1.00 -1.69 -5.72
C ASP A 7 1.33 -0.21 -5.96
N THR A 8 2.36 0.33 -5.28
CA THR A 8 2.70 1.76 -5.38
C THR A 8 4.16 2.04 -5.74
N SER A 9 4.90 1.00 -6.16
CA SER A 9 6.30 1.14 -6.57
C SER A 9 6.42 1.96 -7.86
N ILE A 10 7.38 2.91 -7.88
CA ILE A 10 7.75 3.66 -9.10
C ILE A 10 8.60 2.84 -10.08
N LEU A 11 9.00 1.62 -9.70
CA LEU A 11 9.76 0.68 -10.50
C LEU A 11 9.00 -0.66 -10.59
N PRO A 12 7.90 -0.75 -11.35
CA PRO A 12 7.03 -1.93 -11.36
C PRO A 12 7.76 -3.24 -11.68
N ALA A 13 8.65 -3.22 -12.68
CA ALA A 13 9.33 -4.42 -13.16
C ALA A 13 10.35 -5.03 -12.18
N THR A 14 10.85 -4.25 -11.21
CA THR A 14 11.91 -4.66 -10.27
C THR A 14 11.54 -4.38 -8.81
N SER A 15 10.26 -4.27 -8.53
CA SER A 15 9.76 -3.90 -7.21
C SER A 15 9.94 -5.02 -6.19
N ALA A 16 10.73 -4.77 -5.16
CA ALA A 16 10.90 -5.70 -4.04
C ALA A 16 9.61 -5.84 -3.19
N SER A 17 8.80 -4.78 -3.07
CA SER A 17 7.51 -4.86 -2.38
C SER A 17 6.49 -5.67 -3.17
N SER A 18 6.43 -5.50 -4.49
CA SER A 18 5.53 -6.28 -5.34
C SER A 18 5.91 -7.77 -5.35
N ALA A 19 7.21 -8.11 -5.36
CA ALA A 19 7.67 -9.50 -5.29
C ALA A 19 7.24 -10.20 -3.98
N LEU A 20 7.29 -9.52 -2.84
CA LEU A 20 6.76 -10.05 -1.57
C LEU A 20 5.22 -10.12 -1.60
N ALA A 21 4.55 -9.14 -2.18
CA ALA A 21 3.11 -9.17 -2.35
C ALA A 21 2.65 -10.31 -3.28
N ASP A 22 3.43 -10.67 -4.29
CA ASP A 22 3.18 -11.85 -5.14
C ASP A 22 3.16 -13.13 -4.29
N THR A 23 4.07 -13.24 -3.32
CA THR A 23 4.10 -14.38 -2.38
C THR A 23 2.85 -14.42 -1.50
N VAL A 24 2.43 -13.28 -0.94
CA VAL A 24 1.18 -13.18 -0.15
C VAL A 24 -0.03 -13.57 -0.98
N GLU A 25 -0.14 -13.04 -2.19
CA GLU A 25 -1.25 -13.33 -3.10
C GLU A 25 -1.28 -14.80 -3.52
N ALA A 26 -0.13 -15.42 -3.79
CA ALA A 26 -0.05 -16.83 -4.19
C ALA A 26 -0.59 -17.75 -3.09
N GLU A 27 -0.24 -17.50 -1.82
CA GLU A 27 -0.77 -18.27 -0.67
C GLU A 27 -2.29 -18.04 -0.51
N TRP A 28 -2.77 -16.78 -0.67
CA TRP A 28 -4.20 -16.49 -0.61
C TRP A 28 -4.97 -17.21 -1.73
N LYS A 29 -4.46 -17.16 -2.97
CA LYS A 29 -5.09 -17.86 -4.12
C LYS A 29 -5.10 -19.36 -3.98
N ALA A 30 -4.06 -19.95 -3.37
CA ALA A 30 -4.03 -21.40 -3.12
C ALA A 30 -5.18 -21.85 -2.23
N ALA A 31 -5.64 -21.00 -1.31
CA ALA A 31 -6.79 -21.27 -0.45
C ALA A 31 -8.13 -20.86 -1.08
N HIS A 32 -8.11 -19.92 -2.03
CA HIS A 32 -9.30 -19.40 -2.72
C HIS A 32 -9.15 -19.54 -4.24
N PRO A 33 -9.17 -20.77 -4.80
CA PRO A 33 -8.95 -20.99 -6.24
C PRO A 33 -9.99 -20.27 -7.12
N ASP A 34 -11.21 -20.08 -6.63
CA ASP A 34 -12.30 -19.36 -7.31
C ASP A 34 -12.39 -17.89 -6.90
N GLY A 35 -11.49 -17.42 -6.03
CA GLY A 35 -11.45 -16.03 -5.55
C GLY A 35 -10.97 -15.06 -6.63
N SER A 36 -11.57 -13.88 -6.66
CA SER A 36 -11.17 -12.81 -7.57
C SER A 36 -10.08 -11.93 -6.92
N VAL A 37 -9.24 -11.32 -7.76
CA VAL A 37 -8.27 -10.32 -7.33
C VAL A 37 -8.45 -9.05 -8.15
N THR A 38 -8.90 -7.99 -7.49
CA THR A 38 -8.93 -6.64 -8.05
C THR A 38 -7.57 -6.00 -7.84
N ARG A 39 -6.91 -5.54 -8.91
CA ARG A 39 -5.56 -4.96 -8.83
C ARG A 39 -5.53 -3.52 -9.32
N ARG A 40 -4.79 -2.70 -8.58
CA ARG A 40 -4.40 -1.35 -8.99
C ARG A 40 -2.91 -1.16 -8.80
N HIS A 41 -2.24 -0.56 -9.79
CA HIS A 41 -0.80 -0.27 -9.72
C HIS A 41 -0.55 1.23 -9.94
N LEU A 42 -0.45 2.00 -8.87
CA LEU A 42 -0.33 3.46 -8.92
C LEU A 42 1.02 3.98 -9.45
N GLY A 43 2.04 3.14 -9.54
CA GLY A 43 3.29 3.51 -10.21
C GLY A 43 3.19 3.46 -11.74
N SER A 44 2.27 2.66 -12.29
CA SER A 44 2.01 2.54 -13.72
C SER A 44 0.84 3.40 -14.18
N ASP A 45 -0.18 3.52 -13.33
CA ASP A 45 -1.39 4.31 -13.56
C ASP A 45 -1.64 5.22 -12.34
N PRO A 46 -0.91 6.35 -12.27
CA PRO A 46 -0.96 7.24 -11.11
C PRO A 46 -2.26 8.06 -11.08
N ILE A 47 -2.72 8.35 -9.88
CA ILE A 47 -3.81 9.30 -9.67
C ILE A 47 -3.36 10.68 -10.17
N PRO A 48 -4.17 11.38 -11.00
CA PRO A 48 -3.86 12.73 -11.45
C PRO A 48 -3.56 13.67 -10.27
N ALA A 49 -2.51 14.48 -10.42
CA ALA A 49 -2.00 15.31 -9.31
C ALA A 49 -3.02 16.33 -8.76
N ASP A 50 -3.98 16.74 -9.58
CA ASP A 50 -5.03 17.71 -9.26
C ASP A 50 -6.35 17.05 -8.82
N ALA A 51 -6.49 15.71 -8.95
CA ALA A 51 -7.74 15.01 -8.67
C ALA A 51 -8.28 15.29 -7.27
N TRP A 52 -7.46 15.19 -6.24
CA TRP A 52 -7.90 15.47 -4.87
C TRP A 52 -8.34 16.92 -4.67
N SER A 53 -7.63 17.87 -5.24
CA SER A 53 -8.01 19.29 -5.12
C SER A 53 -9.31 19.60 -5.85
N LEU A 54 -9.54 19.01 -7.02
CA LEU A 54 -10.78 19.14 -7.78
C LEU A 54 -11.94 18.49 -7.02
N ALA A 55 -11.80 17.26 -6.57
CA ALA A 55 -12.81 16.57 -5.78
C ALA A 55 -13.17 17.36 -4.50
N THR A 56 -12.17 17.88 -3.79
CA THR A 56 -12.39 18.64 -2.55
C THR A 56 -13.10 19.97 -2.82
N ARG A 57 -12.70 20.71 -3.86
CA ARG A 57 -13.33 21.98 -4.21
C ARG A 57 -14.79 21.83 -4.63
N SER A 58 -15.14 20.72 -5.28
CA SER A 58 -16.52 20.46 -5.71
C SER A 58 -17.55 20.56 -4.59
N ARG A 59 -17.16 20.31 -3.34
CA ARG A 59 -18.03 20.43 -2.16
C ARG A 59 -18.43 21.87 -1.82
N PHE A 60 -17.68 22.83 -2.32
CA PHE A 60 -17.84 24.26 -2.00
C PHE A 60 -18.29 25.11 -3.18
N LEU A 61 -18.43 24.51 -4.39
CA LEU A 61 -18.83 25.20 -5.60
C LEU A 61 -20.34 25.06 -5.83
N PRO A 62 -21.01 26.11 -6.31
CA PRO A 62 -22.36 26.01 -6.89
C PRO A 62 -22.35 25.05 -8.09
N GLU A 63 -23.49 24.38 -8.34
CA GLU A 63 -23.60 23.35 -9.39
C GLU A 63 -23.20 23.86 -10.78
N GLU A 64 -23.54 25.09 -11.11
CA GLU A 64 -23.21 25.73 -12.38
C GLU A 64 -21.70 25.98 -12.59
N GLN A 65 -20.90 25.88 -11.53
CA GLN A 65 -19.44 26.00 -11.57
C GLN A 65 -18.73 24.64 -11.56
N ILE A 66 -19.46 23.53 -11.42
CA ILE A 66 -18.92 22.17 -11.48
C ILE A 66 -18.61 21.83 -12.94
N THR A 67 -17.32 21.76 -13.27
CA THR A 67 -16.82 21.40 -14.61
C THR A 67 -16.78 19.86 -14.78
N SER A 68 -16.52 19.40 -16.03
CA SER A 68 -16.26 17.96 -16.29
C SER A 68 -15.09 17.44 -15.44
N ALA A 69 -13.99 18.19 -15.34
CA ALA A 69 -12.82 17.81 -14.52
C ALA A 69 -13.17 17.59 -13.04
N HIS A 70 -14.08 18.41 -12.47
CA HIS A 70 -14.58 18.18 -11.11
C HIS A 70 -15.37 16.87 -11.01
N ARG A 71 -16.26 16.60 -11.99
CA ARG A 71 -17.05 15.36 -12.02
C ARG A 71 -16.18 14.12 -12.20
N ASP A 72 -15.17 14.19 -13.09
CA ASP A 72 -14.22 13.11 -13.30
C ASP A 72 -13.42 12.80 -12.03
N ALA A 73 -12.99 13.81 -11.29
CA ALA A 73 -12.29 13.65 -10.03
C ALA A 73 -13.17 13.03 -8.92
N LEU A 74 -14.45 13.42 -8.85
CA LEU A 74 -15.41 12.81 -7.93
C LEU A 74 -15.67 11.35 -8.30
N ALA A 75 -15.89 11.05 -9.60
CA ALA A 75 -16.09 9.70 -10.06
C ALA A 75 -14.89 8.78 -9.77
N LEU A 76 -13.66 9.31 -9.95
CA LEU A 76 -12.45 8.58 -9.57
C LEU A 76 -12.39 8.31 -8.06
N ALA A 77 -12.74 9.27 -7.21
CA ALA A 77 -12.76 9.08 -5.76
C ALA A 77 -13.77 7.99 -5.35
N ASP A 78 -14.96 8.00 -5.96
CA ASP A 78 -15.99 6.99 -5.72
C ASP A 78 -15.55 5.60 -6.22
N GLU A 79 -14.90 5.50 -7.39
CA GLU A 79 -14.33 4.26 -7.93
C GLU A 79 -13.31 3.66 -6.95
N LEU A 80 -12.32 4.46 -6.51
CA LEU A 80 -11.28 4.03 -5.59
C LEU A 80 -11.86 3.54 -4.25
N ALA A 81 -12.86 4.24 -3.73
CA ALA A 81 -13.53 3.84 -2.50
C ALA A 81 -14.35 2.55 -2.69
N ALA A 82 -15.03 2.40 -3.82
CA ALA A 82 -15.82 1.21 -4.13
C ALA A 82 -14.94 -0.04 -4.28
N GLU A 83 -13.77 0.06 -4.92
CA GLU A 83 -12.80 -1.05 -5.00
C GLU A 83 -12.38 -1.55 -3.62
N LEU A 84 -12.09 -0.62 -2.71
CA LEU A 84 -11.69 -0.94 -1.35
C LEU A 84 -12.84 -1.54 -0.53
N GLN A 85 -14.05 -1.00 -0.67
CA GLN A 85 -15.25 -1.46 0.03
C GLN A 85 -15.74 -2.84 -0.43
N ALA A 86 -15.46 -3.19 -1.69
CA ALA A 86 -15.82 -4.49 -2.26
C ALA A 86 -14.84 -5.62 -1.87
N ALA A 87 -13.78 -5.31 -1.12
CA ALA A 87 -12.76 -6.27 -0.75
C ALA A 87 -13.11 -7.02 0.53
N ASP A 88 -13.01 -8.35 0.50
CA ASP A 88 -13.06 -9.21 1.68
C ASP A 88 -11.69 -9.27 2.38
N ALA A 89 -10.60 -9.02 1.63
CA ALA A 89 -9.24 -8.95 2.11
C ALA A 89 -8.44 -7.89 1.32
N VAL A 90 -7.42 -7.29 1.93
CA VAL A 90 -6.62 -6.22 1.32
C VAL A 90 -5.13 -6.52 1.40
N LEU A 91 -4.42 -6.30 0.30
CA LEU A 91 -2.97 -6.43 0.17
C LEU A 91 -2.37 -5.14 -0.39
N LEU A 92 -1.52 -4.48 0.39
CA LEU A 92 -0.91 -3.21 0.04
C LEU A 92 0.61 -3.36 -0.06
N ALA A 93 1.19 -3.06 -1.23
CA ALA A 93 2.64 -3.08 -1.47
C ALA A 93 3.17 -1.64 -1.57
N VAL A 94 3.72 -1.14 -0.46
CA VAL A 94 4.07 0.28 -0.29
C VAL A 94 5.54 0.44 0.11
N PRO A 95 6.46 0.69 -0.84
CA PRO A 95 7.86 0.94 -0.51
C PRO A 95 8.05 2.31 0.15
N LEU A 96 9.07 2.41 1.01
CA LEU A 96 9.52 3.68 1.56
C LEU A 96 10.37 4.43 0.52
N TYR A 97 10.02 5.68 0.26
CA TYR A 97 10.78 6.60 -0.58
C TYR A 97 11.15 7.87 0.18
N ASN A 98 12.42 8.27 0.12
CA ASN A 98 12.89 9.53 0.71
C ASN A 98 12.41 9.72 2.16
N TYR A 99 12.54 8.65 2.95
CA TYR A 99 12.18 8.59 4.38
C TYR A 99 10.67 8.67 4.69
N GLY A 100 9.81 8.73 3.68
CA GLY A 100 8.38 8.92 3.84
C GLY A 100 7.53 7.96 3.00
N VAL A 101 6.22 8.14 3.10
CA VAL A 101 5.24 7.38 2.32
C VAL A 101 5.35 7.74 0.83
N SER A 102 5.16 6.74 -0.03
CA SER A 102 5.05 6.96 -1.48
C SER A 102 3.99 8.03 -1.79
N GLN A 103 4.35 9.01 -2.65
CA GLN A 103 3.40 10.04 -3.09
C GLN A 103 2.13 9.43 -3.72
N HIS A 104 2.28 8.31 -4.44
CA HIS A 104 1.16 7.61 -5.07
C HIS A 104 0.20 7.03 -4.03
N PHE A 105 0.74 6.42 -2.96
CA PHE A 105 -0.08 5.90 -1.88
C PHE A 105 -0.75 7.04 -1.09
N LYS A 106 -0.02 8.14 -0.86
CA LYS A 106 -0.61 9.30 -0.18
C LYS A 106 -1.76 9.91 -0.97
N ALA A 107 -1.61 10.06 -2.30
CA ALA A 107 -2.68 10.54 -3.17
C ALA A 107 -3.93 9.62 -3.12
N TRP A 108 -3.71 8.29 -3.10
CA TRP A 108 -4.78 7.31 -2.97
C TRP A 108 -5.52 7.43 -1.63
N ILE A 109 -4.78 7.55 -0.52
CA ILE A 109 -5.39 7.79 0.81
C ILE A 109 -6.25 9.05 0.79
N ASP A 110 -5.75 10.15 0.22
CA ASP A 110 -6.46 11.44 0.20
C ASP A 110 -7.78 11.34 -0.59
N MET A 111 -7.80 10.57 -1.67
CA MET A 111 -9.03 10.31 -2.44
C MET A 111 -10.01 9.43 -1.67
N ILE A 112 -9.54 8.36 -1.01
CA ILE A 112 -10.39 7.49 -0.17
C ILE A 112 -11.00 8.29 0.98
N VAL A 113 -10.19 9.06 1.70
CA VAL A 113 -10.66 9.91 2.82
C VAL A 113 -11.65 10.96 2.34
N HIS A 114 -11.47 11.49 1.12
CA HIS A 114 -12.43 12.42 0.52
C HIS A 114 -13.82 11.80 0.41
N THR A 115 -13.92 10.58 -0.11
CA THR A 115 -15.21 9.89 -0.33
C THR A 115 -15.79 9.34 0.97
N THR A 116 -14.98 8.64 1.77
CA THR A 116 -15.46 8.02 3.01
C THR A 116 -15.73 9.07 4.11
N GLY A 117 -14.96 10.17 4.13
CA GLY A 117 -15.14 11.29 5.05
C GLY A 117 -15.31 10.83 6.50
N ASN A 118 -16.41 11.26 7.12
CA ASN A 118 -16.81 10.86 8.47
C ASN A 118 -17.77 9.65 8.47
N ALA A 119 -17.92 8.92 7.38
CA ALA A 119 -18.84 7.77 7.28
C ALA A 119 -18.39 6.55 8.12
N GLY A 120 -17.25 6.66 8.77
CA GLY A 120 -16.68 5.61 9.61
C GLY A 120 -15.38 5.04 9.05
N PRO A 121 -14.79 4.05 9.72
CA PRO A 121 -13.52 3.45 9.34
C PRO A 121 -13.66 2.63 8.04
N ALA A 122 -12.79 2.92 7.06
CA ALA A 122 -12.89 2.35 5.70
C ALA A 122 -12.66 0.82 5.66
N LEU A 123 -11.92 0.25 6.62
CA LEU A 123 -11.50 -1.16 6.64
C LEU A 123 -11.83 -1.87 7.96
N LYS A 124 -12.89 -1.46 8.65
CA LYS A 124 -13.20 -2.01 9.99
C LYS A 124 -13.25 -3.53 10.01
N GLY A 125 -12.24 -4.13 10.64
CA GLY A 125 -12.13 -5.59 10.80
C GLY A 125 -11.76 -6.33 9.51
N VAL A 126 -11.46 -5.63 8.40
CA VAL A 126 -11.04 -6.25 7.14
C VAL A 126 -9.59 -6.73 7.29
N PRO A 127 -9.30 -8.03 7.04
CA PRO A 127 -7.95 -8.55 7.06
C PRO A 127 -7.09 -7.82 6.03
N THR A 128 -6.00 -7.22 6.48
CA THR A 128 -5.15 -6.37 5.62
C THR A 128 -3.68 -6.71 5.83
N VAL A 129 -2.96 -7.01 4.75
CA VAL A 129 -1.51 -7.17 4.75
C VAL A 129 -0.86 -5.94 4.13
N LEU A 130 0.01 -5.29 4.89
CA LEU A 130 0.88 -4.22 4.40
C LEU A 130 2.29 -4.79 4.20
N VAL A 131 2.74 -4.83 2.95
CA VAL A 131 4.13 -5.11 2.58
C VAL A 131 4.88 -3.81 2.41
N THR A 132 5.88 -3.54 3.25
CA THR A 132 6.74 -2.36 3.13
C THR A 132 8.20 -2.74 3.02
N VAL A 133 8.94 -2.05 2.14
CA VAL A 133 10.36 -2.32 1.92
C VAL A 133 11.19 -1.04 1.99
N ARG A 134 12.44 -1.17 2.43
CA ARG A 134 13.38 -0.06 2.60
C ARG A 134 14.69 -0.39 1.89
N GLY A 135 15.24 0.58 1.18
CA GLY A 135 16.51 0.42 0.47
C GLY A 135 17.70 0.24 1.40
N GLY A 136 17.73 0.93 2.52
CA GLY A 136 18.76 0.86 3.57
C GLY A 136 18.27 0.20 4.85
N GLY A 137 19.10 0.23 5.91
CA GLY A 137 18.76 -0.16 7.27
C GLY A 137 18.20 1.03 8.06
N TYR A 138 17.08 0.80 8.75
CA TYR A 138 16.38 1.80 9.58
C TYR A 138 16.10 1.28 11.01
N GLY A 139 16.46 0.02 11.27
CA GLY A 139 16.29 -0.62 12.56
C GLY A 139 17.24 -0.06 13.65
N PRO A 140 17.08 -0.53 14.89
CA PRO A 140 17.92 -0.11 16.02
C PRO A 140 19.41 -0.28 15.74
N GLY A 141 20.21 0.74 16.13
CA GLY A 141 21.66 0.75 15.94
C GLY A 141 22.13 1.10 14.52
N THR A 142 21.24 1.35 13.58
CA THR A 142 21.61 1.83 12.24
C THR A 142 21.73 3.36 12.21
N PRO A 143 22.53 3.94 11.27
CA PRO A 143 22.64 5.39 11.14
C PRO A 143 21.32 6.11 10.81
N ARG A 144 20.28 5.37 10.39
CA ARG A 144 18.96 5.91 10.05
C ARG A 144 17.86 5.43 11.01
N GLU A 145 18.24 4.99 12.20
CA GLU A 145 17.26 4.68 13.24
C GLU A 145 16.34 5.88 13.49
N GLY A 146 15.02 5.63 13.49
CA GLY A 146 14.00 6.66 13.67
C GLY A 146 13.71 7.54 12.43
N TRP A 147 14.35 7.29 11.29
CA TRP A 147 14.10 8.06 10.04
C TRP A 147 13.01 7.46 9.15
N ASP A 148 12.40 6.36 9.54
CA ASP A 148 11.22 5.83 8.85
C ASP A 148 9.97 6.60 9.28
N HIS A 149 9.55 7.56 8.46
CA HIS A 149 8.31 8.30 8.64
C HIS A 149 7.15 7.71 7.81
N SER A 150 7.38 6.60 7.12
CA SER A 150 6.35 5.90 6.33
C SER A 150 5.58 4.88 7.15
N THR A 151 6.25 3.91 7.75
CA THR A 151 5.60 2.81 8.47
C THR A 151 4.72 3.28 9.62
N PRO A 152 5.13 4.24 10.48
CA PRO A 152 4.26 4.78 11.52
C PRO A 152 3.03 5.51 10.96
N PHE A 153 3.18 6.24 9.84
CA PHE A 153 2.07 6.89 9.17
C PHE A 153 1.08 5.86 8.59
N LEU A 154 1.58 4.84 7.89
CA LEU A 154 0.76 3.77 7.30
C LEU A 154 -0.01 3.02 8.38
N THR A 155 0.64 2.64 9.48
CA THR A 155 0.00 1.98 10.62
C THR A 155 -1.09 2.86 11.23
N ARG A 156 -0.82 4.17 11.41
CA ARG A 156 -1.80 5.13 11.93
C ARG A 156 -3.05 5.20 11.06
N VAL A 157 -2.88 5.26 9.73
CA VAL A 157 -4.02 5.33 8.81
C VAL A 157 -4.76 4.00 8.75
N LEU A 158 -4.05 2.89 8.54
CA LEU A 158 -4.67 1.60 8.29
C LEU A 158 -5.28 0.98 9.55
N ALA A 159 -4.50 0.92 10.65
CA ALA A 159 -4.96 0.27 11.88
C ALA A 159 -5.81 1.20 12.76
N ASP A 160 -5.35 2.45 13.02
CA ASP A 160 -6.05 3.30 13.98
C ASP A 160 -7.23 4.05 13.37
N MET A 161 -7.05 4.64 12.15
CA MET A 161 -8.12 5.41 11.52
C MET A 161 -9.11 4.53 10.77
N TRP A 162 -8.62 3.58 9.95
CA TRP A 162 -9.47 2.72 9.13
C TRP A 162 -9.85 1.41 9.82
N GLN A 163 -9.24 1.10 10.97
CA GLN A 163 -9.54 -0.05 11.83
C GLN A 163 -9.37 -1.40 11.10
N ALA A 164 -8.40 -1.48 10.19
CA ALA A 164 -8.04 -2.73 9.55
C ALA A 164 -7.47 -3.74 10.56
N ASP A 165 -7.74 -5.02 10.34
CA ASP A 165 -6.99 -6.10 11.00
C ASP A 165 -5.64 -6.26 10.29
N LEU A 166 -4.66 -5.46 10.74
CA LEU A 166 -3.42 -5.20 10.02
C LEU A 166 -2.32 -6.20 10.38
N THR A 167 -1.77 -6.85 9.35
CA THR A 167 -0.52 -7.63 9.41
C THR A 167 0.55 -6.91 8.62
N LEU A 168 1.77 -6.78 9.20
CA LEU A 168 2.89 -6.09 8.58
C LEU A 168 3.95 -7.09 8.09
N VAL A 169 4.38 -6.96 6.84
CA VAL A 169 5.52 -7.67 6.24
C VAL A 169 6.57 -6.64 5.83
N GLU A 170 7.77 -6.75 6.41
CA GLU A 170 8.82 -5.75 6.27
C GLU A 170 10.10 -6.35 5.70
N ARG A 171 10.82 -5.58 4.87
CA ARG A 171 12.16 -5.92 4.41
C ARG A 171 13.03 -4.68 4.29
N GLU A 172 14.19 -4.70 4.92
CA GLU A 172 15.24 -3.69 4.77
C GLU A 172 16.34 -4.13 3.81
N LEU A 173 17.29 -3.24 3.53
CA LEU A 173 18.49 -3.47 2.74
C LEU A 173 18.22 -3.97 1.31
N THR A 174 17.12 -3.56 0.68
CA THR A 174 16.78 -4.00 -0.68
C THR A 174 17.74 -3.47 -1.75
N LEU A 175 18.60 -2.49 -1.43
CA LEU A 175 19.63 -1.95 -2.32
C LEU A 175 21.00 -2.61 -2.13
N ALA A 176 21.19 -3.47 -1.11
CA ALA A 176 22.42 -4.26 -0.97
C ALA A 176 22.56 -5.25 -2.14
N GLY A 177 23.74 -5.28 -2.75
CA GLY A 177 23.98 -6.04 -3.98
C GLY A 177 23.56 -5.34 -5.28
N ILE A 178 22.89 -4.17 -5.17
CA ILE A 178 22.59 -3.27 -6.30
C ILE A 178 23.53 -2.07 -6.26
N LYS A 179 23.72 -1.49 -5.07
CA LYS A 179 24.62 -0.35 -4.83
C LYS A 179 25.93 -0.86 -4.24
N PRO A 180 27.09 -0.60 -4.90
CA PRO A 180 28.40 -1.05 -4.42
C PRO A 180 28.72 -0.61 -2.98
N GLU A 181 28.31 0.59 -2.59
CA GLU A 181 28.49 1.13 -1.23
C GLU A 181 27.72 0.37 -0.14
N MET A 182 26.88 -0.58 -0.52
CA MET A 182 26.12 -1.45 0.38
C MET A 182 26.55 -2.92 0.33
N ASP A 183 27.66 -3.22 -0.36
CA ASP A 183 28.11 -4.60 -0.56
C ASP A 183 28.48 -5.33 0.75
N GLU A 184 28.92 -4.62 1.76
CA GLU A 184 29.17 -5.13 3.11
C GLU A 184 27.92 -5.74 3.78
N PHE A 185 26.73 -5.32 3.35
CA PHE A 185 25.44 -5.77 3.91
C PHE A 185 24.81 -6.95 3.14
N ARG A 186 25.47 -7.53 2.13
CA ARG A 186 24.87 -8.57 1.24
C ARG A 186 24.38 -9.78 2.01
N GLU A 187 25.16 -10.30 2.96
CA GLU A 187 24.78 -11.48 3.75
C GLU A 187 23.56 -11.16 4.64
N LEU A 188 23.59 -10.02 5.33
CA LEU A 188 22.46 -9.57 6.14
C LEU A 188 21.20 -9.34 5.28
N ALA A 189 21.36 -8.76 4.11
CA ALA A 189 20.27 -8.52 3.18
C ALA A 189 19.63 -9.82 2.65
N ALA A 190 20.46 -10.86 2.45
CA ALA A 190 19.98 -12.19 2.05
C ALA A 190 19.18 -12.85 3.18
N ASP A 191 19.64 -12.77 4.43
CA ASP A 191 18.91 -13.26 5.59
C ASP A 191 17.58 -12.51 5.79
N LEU A 192 17.60 -11.18 5.71
CA LEU A 192 16.38 -10.37 5.78
C LEU A 192 15.40 -10.65 4.64
N HIS A 193 15.91 -10.98 3.44
CA HIS A 193 15.05 -11.41 2.33
C HIS A 193 14.36 -12.74 2.65
N THR A 194 15.10 -13.73 3.14
CA THR A 194 14.54 -15.04 3.50
C THR A 194 13.45 -14.90 4.57
N ARG A 195 13.72 -14.14 5.63
CA ARG A 195 12.73 -13.88 6.69
C ARG A 195 11.50 -13.15 6.17
N ALA A 196 11.67 -12.18 5.27
CA ALA A 196 10.55 -11.46 4.68
C ALA A 196 9.70 -12.37 3.77
N GLN A 197 10.32 -13.31 3.05
CA GLN A 197 9.60 -14.32 2.27
C GLN A 197 8.78 -15.26 3.15
N GLU A 198 9.36 -15.74 4.24
CA GLU A 198 8.65 -16.57 5.23
C GLU A 198 7.48 -15.82 5.87
N ALA A 199 7.69 -14.55 6.25
CA ALA A 199 6.64 -13.69 6.78
C ALA A 199 5.53 -13.45 5.75
N ALA A 200 5.87 -13.24 4.47
CA ALA A 200 4.89 -13.07 3.40
C ALA A 200 4.04 -14.33 3.18
N GLN A 201 4.65 -15.52 3.20
CA GLN A 201 3.92 -16.79 3.12
C GLN A 201 2.96 -16.96 4.32
N GLN A 202 3.44 -16.69 5.54
CA GLN A 202 2.61 -16.77 6.75
C GLN A 202 1.44 -15.78 6.70
N ALA A 203 1.73 -14.53 6.30
CA ALA A 203 0.71 -13.49 6.15
C ALA A 203 -0.34 -13.87 5.09
N GLY A 204 0.08 -14.44 3.95
CA GLY A 204 -0.84 -14.90 2.91
C GLY A 204 -1.77 -16.02 3.37
N ARG A 205 -1.23 -17.02 4.09
CA ARG A 205 -2.05 -18.07 4.70
C ARG A 205 -3.01 -17.52 5.75
N ALA A 206 -2.57 -16.60 6.60
CA ALA A 206 -3.41 -15.98 7.61
C ALA A 206 -4.51 -15.12 6.97
N LEU A 207 -4.18 -14.37 5.90
CA LEU A 207 -5.13 -13.56 5.13
C LEU A 207 -6.24 -14.42 4.52
N ALA A 208 -5.93 -15.64 4.14
CA ALA A 208 -6.86 -16.58 3.53
C ALA A 208 -7.83 -17.27 4.52
N THR A 209 -7.54 -17.23 5.81
CA THR A 209 -8.35 -17.93 6.83
C THR A 209 -9.27 -17.01 7.63
N ARG A 210 -9.27 -15.73 7.34
CA ARG A 210 -10.07 -14.68 7.99
C ARG A 210 -11.11 -14.15 7.03
#